data_0fbac04d1fda53a0cf7cb4dd91ff183f
#
_entry.id   0fbac04d1fda53a0cf7cb4dd91ff183f
#
_cell.length_a   1.000
_cell.length_b   1.000
_cell.length_c   1.000
_cell.angle_alpha   90.00
_cell.angle_beta   90.00
_cell.angle_gamma   90.00
#
_symmetry.space_group_name_H-M   'P 1'
#
loop_
_entity.id
_entity.type
_entity.pdbx_description
1 polymer ?
#
loop_
_entity_poly.entity_id
_entity_poly.type
_entity_poly.pdbx_seq_one_letter_code
_entity_poly.pdbx_strand_id
1 'polypeptide(L)'
;MQGADGGGLMAPQRRALTVGLVLTVTFVASEALAVVTVMPVVARDLGGLRLYGWVFSGFMLGSVIGIVAAGREADRRGPAVPFVAGVALFGSGLALAGLAPSMGVLVAGRVLQGLGAGAAPSVAYAVIGRTLPGPLRARMMAVLSTAWVAPGLAGPAISAEVARLFGWRWVFLGLLPIVAVAASIAVPALIRLGPPAAGGGEEHRMIDGFRTAAGAALLLAGLTLAAGTGGGNRLAAVLGGLGLIAAGGALGLPALRRLVPAGTLTAQAGLPATILSRGLLTFTFFGADAYVTLALTTVRHRTPVVAGIAVTGATVAWTAGAWIQARLSDSWEGRRLVRTGLVVILAGIAGMALVLQPDVPVAVGLAAWTVAGLGMGLAYAPISLMMLQKAPPGQEGRVSASLNLADVLGDAIGIGVGGAAVAAAAGRDLQLGVVAAFCAAAAVGVAALAVTRRLPSGPSSAPPPGPAEGAQPDPAELRPRGSS
;
A
#
# COMPACT_ATOMS: atom_id res chain seq x y z
N MET A 1 38.34 -12.21 -17.79
CA MET A 1 37.35 -13.20 -18.23
C MET A 1 36.88 -13.96 -16.98
N GLN A 2 35.86 -13.47 -16.31
CA GLN A 2 35.18 -14.21 -15.24
C GLN A 2 33.82 -14.61 -15.77
N GLY A 3 33.54 -15.91 -15.68
CA GLY A 3 32.44 -16.58 -16.32
C GLY A 3 31.08 -15.94 -15.99
N ALA A 4 30.30 -15.72 -17.02
CA ALA A 4 28.89 -15.40 -16.93
C ALA A 4 28.20 -16.52 -16.15
N ASP A 5 27.96 -16.31 -14.86
CA ASP A 5 27.11 -17.16 -14.01
C ASP A 5 25.69 -17.16 -14.56
N GLY A 6 25.42 -18.08 -15.50
CA GLY A 6 24.17 -18.28 -16.20
C GLY A 6 23.04 -18.88 -15.33
N GLY A 7 23.10 -18.71 -14.03
CA GLY A 7 22.09 -19.20 -13.12
C GLY A 7 20.91 -18.23 -12.97
N GLY A 8 19.68 -18.69 -13.28
CA GLY A 8 18.44 -17.94 -13.03
C GLY A 8 18.19 -17.66 -11.53
N LEU A 9 17.03 -17.09 -11.19
CA LEU A 9 16.61 -16.80 -9.81
C LEU A 9 16.61 -18.04 -8.90
N MET A 10 16.40 -19.23 -9.47
CA MET A 10 16.38 -20.52 -8.76
C MET A 10 17.74 -21.22 -8.68
N ALA A 11 18.83 -20.55 -9.08
CA ALA A 11 20.19 -21.10 -8.90
C ALA A 11 20.44 -21.41 -7.40
N PRO A 12 21.22 -22.45 -7.06
CA PRO A 12 21.42 -22.92 -5.68
C PRO A 12 21.81 -21.79 -4.71
N GLN A 13 22.63 -20.83 -5.14
CA GLN A 13 23.08 -19.70 -4.33
C GLN A 13 22.00 -18.67 -4.04
N ARG A 14 20.97 -18.56 -4.91
CA ARG A 14 19.90 -17.54 -4.86
C ARG A 14 18.54 -18.12 -4.46
N ARG A 15 18.36 -19.43 -4.57
CA ARG A 15 17.08 -20.12 -4.35
C ARG A 15 16.45 -19.81 -2.97
N ALA A 16 17.23 -19.93 -1.90
CA ALA A 16 16.74 -19.67 -0.55
C ALA A 16 16.27 -18.22 -0.38
N LEU A 17 17.04 -17.27 -0.94
CA LEU A 17 16.69 -15.85 -0.92
C LEU A 17 15.42 -15.57 -1.73
N THR A 18 15.34 -16.07 -2.96
CA THR A 18 14.17 -15.91 -3.84
C THR A 18 12.92 -16.47 -3.17
N VAL A 19 12.96 -17.72 -2.70
CA VAL A 19 11.83 -18.38 -2.03
C VAL A 19 11.45 -17.65 -0.74
N GLY A 20 12.42 -17.24 0.08
CA GLY A 20 12.18 -16.50 1.31
C GLY A 20 11.49 -15.16 1.09
N LEU A 21 11.93 -14.38 0.10
CA LEU A 21 11.29 -13.10 -0.25
C LEU A 21 9.89 -13.30 -0.84
N VAL A 22 9.69 -14.29 -1.71
CA VAL A 22 8.37 -14.61 -2.27
C VAL A 22 7.40 -15.02 -1.18
N LEU A 23 7.79 -15.93 -0.29
CA LEU A 23 6.96 -16.33 0.85
C LEU A 23 6.64 -15.16 1.77
N THR A 24 7.60 -14.26 2.00
CA THR A 24 7.40 -13.04 2.80
C THR A 24 6.31 -12.14 2.20
N VAL A 25 6.38 -11.88 0.90
CA VAL A 25 5.35 -11.08 0.21
C VAL A 25 3.99 -11.80 0.23
N THR A 26 4.00 -13.12 -0.01
CA THR A 26 2.78 -13.94 -0.03
C THR A 26 2.06 -13.91 1.31
N PHE A 27 2.76 -14.06 2.46
CA PHE A 27 2.07 -14.04 3.76
C PHE A 27 1.56 -12.64 4.12
N VAL A 28 2.29 -11.56 3.79
CA VAL A 28 1.82 -10.19 4.00
C VAL A 28 0.56 -9.92 3.15
N ALA A 29 0.56 -10.35 1.90
CA ALA A 29 -0.60 -10.23 1.02
C ALA A 29 -1.80 -11.06 1.52
N SER A 30 -1.54 -12.30 1.98
CA SER A 30 -2.58 -13.18 2.54
C SER A 30 -3.23 -12.56 3.77
N GLU A 31 -2.43 -11.99 4.65
CA GLU A 31 -2.90 -11.33 5.86
C GLU A 31 -3.76 -10.10 5.55
N ALA A 32 -3.28 -9.22 4.66
CA ALA A 32 -4.00 -8.01 4.28
C ALA A 32 -5.42 -8.32 3.76
N LEU A 33 -5.54 -9.30 2.86
CA LEU A 33 -6.82 -9.70 2.27
C LEU A 33 -7.72 -10.46 3.26
N ALA A 34 -7.11 -11.29 4.12
CA ALA A 34 -7.83 -12.01 5.16
C ALA A 34 -8.49 -11.08 6.16
N VAL A 35 -7.76 -10.05 6.61
CA VAL A 35 -8.28 -9.05 7.57
C VAL A 35 -9.47 -8.30 6.98
N VAL A 36 -9.38 -7.82 5.75
CA VAL A 36 -10.51 -7.13 5.07
C VAL A 36 -11.75 -8.02 5.09
N THR A 37 -11.59 -9.32 4.84
CA THR A 37 -12.71 -10.26 4.76
C THR A 37 -13.37 -10.52 6.11
N VAL A 38 -12.58 -10.68 7.20
CA VAL A 38 -13.11 -11.11 8.50
C VAL A 38 -13.46 -9.97 9.45
N MET A 39 -13.01 -8.74 9.16
CA MET A 39 -13.22 -7.59 10.06
C MET A 39 -14.67 -7.33 10.48
N PRO A 40 -15.70 -7.48 9.61
CA PRO A 40 -17.08 -7.33 10.07
C PRO A 40 -17.50 -8.36 11.13
N VAL A 41 -16.94 -9.59 11.08
CA VAL A 41 -17.18 -10.62 12.09
C VAL A 41 -16.48 -10.23 13.40
N VAL A 42 -15.24 -9.81 13.32
CA VAL A 42 -14.45 -9.32 14.47
C VAL A 42 -15.13 -8.14 15.16
N ALA A 43 -15.61 -7.16 14.37
CA ALA A 43 -16.29 -5.98 14.90
C ALA A 43 -17.62 -6.31 15.62
N ARG A 44 -18.29 -7.38 15.21
CA ARG A 44 -19.48 -7.89 15.92
C ARG A 44 -19.14 -8.60 17.23
N ASP A 45 -18.06 -9.38 17.23
CA ASP A 45 -17.63 -10.18 18.40
C ASP A 45 -17.02 -9.31 19.50
N LEU A 46 -16.09 -8.41 19.12
CA LEU A 46 -15.39 -7.53 20.07
C LEU A 46 -16.12 -6.22 20.37
N GLY A 47 -17.15 -5.88 19.59
CA GLY A 47 -17.72 -4.55 19.59
C GLY A 47 -16.73 -3.50 19.05
N GLY A 48 -16.92 -2.24 19.41
CA GLY A 48 -15.93 -1.19 19.09
C GLY A 48 -15.88 -0.78 17.63
N LEU A 49 -17.02 -0.77 16.93
CA LEU A 49 -17.15 -0.34 15.53
C LEU A 49 -16.50 1.04 15.24
N ARG A 50 -16.39 1.91 16.27
CA ARG A 50 -15.67 3.19 16.19
C ARG A 50 -14.20 3.04 15.86
N LEU A 51 -13.59 1.91 16.18
CA LEU A 51 -12.19 1.60 15.88
C LEU A 51 -12.00 0.80 14.60
N TYR A 52 -13.09 0.51 13.86
CA TYR A 52 -13.03 -0.32 12.64
C TYR A 52 -11.98 0.19 11.64
N GLY A 53 -12.00 1.47 11.30
CA GLY A 53 -11.01 2.07 10.39
C GLY A 53 -9.58 2.03 10.95
N TRP A 54 -9.44 2.12 12.30
CA TRP A 54 -8.11 2.07 12.93
C TRP A 54 -7.41 0.71 12.80
N VAL A 55 -8.15 -0.37 12.61
CA VAL A 55 -7.57 -1.71 12.35
C VAL A 55 -6.72 -1.71 11.10
N PHE A 56 -7.14 -0.99 10.07
CA PHE A 56 -6.42 -0.87 8.79
C PHE A 56 -5.43 0.30 8.82
N SER A 57 -5.89 1.50 9.20
CA SER A 57 -5.03 2.69 9.24
C SER A 57 -3.87 2.53 10.20
N GLY A 58 -4.08 1.89 11.36
CA GLY A 58 -3.01 1.61 12.32
C GLY A 58 -1.92 0.71 11.75
N PHE A 59 -2.29 -0.30 10.97
CA PHE A 59 -1.34 -1.14 10.22
C PHE A 59 -0.54 -0.31 9.20
N MET A 60 -1.23 0.49 8.39
CA MET A 60 -0.58 1.31 7.36
C MET A 60 0.35 2.37 7.96
N LEU A 61 -0.06 3.06 9.02
CA LEU A 61 0.78 4.03 9.72
C LEU A 61 1.99 3.36 10.39
N GLY A 62 1.80 2.17 10.98
CA GLY A 62 2.91 1.35 11.47
C GLY A 62 3.88 0.99 10.35
N SER A 63 3.38 0.63 9.16
CA SER A 63 4.24 0.26 8.04
C SER A 63 5.05 1.43 7.48
N VAL A 64 4.55 2.67 7.52
CA VAL A 64 5.34 3.87 7.18
C VAL A 64 6.59 3.96 8.06
N ILE A 65 6.42 3.79 9.37
CA ILE A 65 7.54 3.80 10.32
C ILE A 65 8.48 2.62 10.06
N GLY A 66 7.90 1.42 9.86
CA GLY A 66 8.64 0.20 9.57
C GLY A 66 9.50 0.28 8.31
N ILE A 67 8.97 0.84 7.22
CA ILE A 67 9.68 1.06 5.95
C ILE A 67 10.93 1.91 6.18
N VAL A 68 10.77 3.05 6.85
CA VAL A 68 11.87 4.01 7.04
C VAL A 68 12.92 3.47 8.02
N ALA A 69 12.46 2.86 9.12
CA ALA A 69 13.35 2.26 10.13
C ALA A 69 14.16 1.08 9.55
N ALA A 70 13.48 0.19 8.82
CA ALA A 70 14.12 -0.99 8.24
C ALA A 70 15.10 -0.62 7.12
N GLY A 71 14.78 0.37 6.29
CA GLY A 71 15.68 0.88 5.25
C GLY A 71 17.00 1.36 5.87
N ARG A 72 16.93 2.24 6.88
CA ARG A 72 18.11 2.74 7.60
C ARG A 72 18.92 1.62 8.23
N GLU A 73 18.25 0.67 8.89
CA GLU A 73 18.94 -0.40 9.59
C GLU A 73 19.59 -1.39 8.61
N ALA A 74 18.97 -1.62 7.44
CA ALA A 74 19.55 -2.40 6.36
C ALA A 74 20.84 -1.77 5.80
N ASP A 75 20.87 -0.43 5.70
CA ASP A 75 22.04 0.32 5.26
C ASP A 75 23.18 0.31 6.30
N ARG A 76 22.84 0.21 7.59
CA ARG A 76 23.84 0.22 8.69
C ARG A 76 24.36 -1.16 9.05
N ARG A 77 23.48 -2.12 9.27
CA ARG A 77 23.78 -3.46 9.81
C ARG A 77 23.53 -4.59 8.83
N GLY A 78 23.09 -4.27 7.62
CA GLY A 78 22.71 -5.24 6.61
C GLY A 78 21.26 -5.69 6.74
N PRO A 79 20.76 -6.46 5.73
CA PRO A 79 19.36 -6.75 5.57
C PRO A 79 18.79 -7.75 6.60
N ALA A 80 19.64 -8.55 7.24
CA ALA A 80 19.19 -9.60 8.17
C ALA A 80 18.57 -9.01 9.45
N VAL A 81 19.19 -7.99 10.04
CA VAL A 81 18.72 -7.39 11.31
C VAL A 81 17.32 -6.81 11.18
N PRO A 82 17.02 -5.88 10.23
CA PRO A 82 15.68 -5.34 10.09
C PRO A 82 14.66 -6.38 9.65
N PHE A 83 15.07 -7.41 8.91
CA PHE A 83 14.18 -8.49 8.53
C PHE A 83 13.75 -9.33 9.74
N VAL A 84 14.69 -9.76 10.58
CA VAL A 84 14.39 -10.53 11.81
C VAL A 84 13.52 -9.71 12.76
N ALA A 85 13.87 -8.45 13.01
CA ALA A 85 13.06 -7.55 13.81
C ALA A 85 11.66 -7.36 13.23
N GLY A 86 11.54 -7.19 11.91
CA GLY A 86 10.28 -7.06 11.21
C GLY A 86 9.40 -8.29 11.35
N VAL A 87 9.95 -9.49 11.13
CA VAL A 87 9.23 -10.75 11.30
C VAL A 87 8.79 -10.97 12.75
N ALA A 88 9.65 -10.65 13.73
CA ALA A 88 9.31 -10.75 15.14
C ALA A 88 8.16 -9.80 15.53
N LEU A 89 8.21 -8.54 15.07
CA LEU A 89 7.12 -7.56 15.28
C LEU A 89 5.84 -7.99 14.61
N PHE A 90 5.91 -8.47 13.36
CA PHE A 90 4.74 -8.94 12.62
C PHE A 90 4.10 -10.15 13.32
N GLY A 91 4.89 -11.14 13.70
CA GLY A 91 4.42 -12.32 14.41
C GLY A 91 3.84 -12.00 15.80
N SER A 92 4.50 -11.11 16.56
CA SER A 92 3.97 -10.63 17.84
C SER A 92 2.64 -9.91 17.67
N GLY A 93 2.52 -9.09 16.60
CA GLY A 93 1.28 -8.40 16.26
C GLY A 93 0.16 -9.38 15.85
N LEU A 94 0.48 -10.46 15.10
CA LEU A 94 -0.47 -11.53 14.77
C LEU A 94 -0.98 -12.23 16.04
N ALA A 95 -0.08 -12.58 16.95
CA ALA A 95 -0.43 -13.20 18.22
C ALA A 95 -1.33 -12.27 19.06
N LEU A 96 -0.94 -10.99 19.19
CA LEU A 96 -1.70 -9.99 19.93
C LEU A 96 -3.09 -9.77 19.33
N ALA A 97 -3.20 -9.69 17.99
CA ALA A 97 -4.48 -9.51 17.31
C ALA A 97 -5.36 -10.76 17.44
N GLY A 98 -4.80 -11.97 17.26
CA GLY A 98 -5.53 -13.23 17.38
C GLY A 98 -6.01 -13.53 18.80
N LEU A 99 -5.32 -13.05 19.83
CA LEU A 99 -5.68 -13.19 21.24
C LEU A 99 -6.43 -11.98 21.79
N ALA A 100 -6.75 -10.98 20.96
CA ALA A 100 -7.33 -9.72 21.41
C ALA A 100 -8.68 -9.91 22.15
N PRO A 101 -8.80 -9.39 23.39
CA PRO A 101 -10.07 -9.38 24.14
C PRO A 101 -10.91 -8.15 23.81
N SER A 102 -10.37 -7.15 23.11
CA SER A 102 -11.06 -5.93 22.74
C SER A 102 -10.53 -5.37 21.41
N MET A 103 -11.33 -4.52 20.76
CA MET A 103 -10.94 -3.86 19.52
C MET A 103 -9.67 -2.99 19.68
N GLY A 104 -9.46 -2.35 20.84
CA GLY A 104 -8.25 -1.56 21.11
C GLY A 104 -6.98 -2.41 21.12
N VAL A 105 -7.00 -3.59 21.74
CA VAL A 105 -5.87 -4.53 21.73
C VAL A 105 -5.61 -5.05 20.30
N LEU A 106 -6.67 -5.32 19.55
CA LEU A 106 -6.54 -5.71 18.15
C LEU A 106 -5.86 -4.60 17.33
N VAL A 107 -6.26 -3.34 17.48
CA VAL A 107 -5.61 -2.19 16.81
C VAL A 107 -4.13 -2.10 17.20
N ALA A 108 -3.78 -2.28 18.47
CA ALA A 108 -2.37 -2.31 18.90
C ALA A 108 -1.59 -3.44 18.19
N GLY A 109 -2.19 -4.63 18.09
CA GLY A 109 -1.64 -5.75 17.30
C GLY A 109 -1.42 -5.37 15.84
N ARG A 110 -2.37 -4.66 15.23
CA ARG A 110 -2.28 -4.17 13.84
C ARG A 110 -1.13 -3.17 13.65
N VAL A 111 -0.92 -2.26 14.59
CA VAL A 111 0.23 -1.33 14.53
C VAL A 111 1.55 -2.10 14.59
N LEU A 112 1.68 -3.10 15.48
CA LEU A 112 2.87 -3.96 15.54
C LEU A 112 3.09 -4.75 14.24
N GLN A 113 2.01 -5.32 13.68
CA GLN A 113 2.07 -5.98 12.38
C GLN A 113 2.54 -5.02 11.28
N GLY A 114 2.01 -3.79 11.25
CA GLY A 114 2.42 -2.76 10.31
C GLY A 114 3.90 -2.44 10.40
N LEU A 115 4.41 -2.19 11.62
CA LEU A 115 5.84 -1.97 11.86
C LEU A 115 6.70 -3.11 11.28
N GLY A 116 6.26 -4.35 11.48
CA GLY A 116 6.94 -5.52 10.95
C GLY A 116 6.82 -5.66 9.43
N ALA A 117 5.61 -5.48 8.88
CA ALA A 117 5.34 -5.60 7.45
C ALA A 117 6.10 -4.56 6.62
N GLY A 118 6.31 -3.35 7.15
CA GLY A 118 7.07 -2.31 6.49
C GLY A 118 8.55 -2.67 6.25
N ALA A 119 9.10 -3.59 7.04
CA ALA A 119 10.46 -4.05 6.83
C ALA A 119 10.62 -4.93 5.56
N ALA A 120 9.58 -5.69 5.19
CA ALA A 120 9.65 -6.66 4.10
C ALA A 120 10.01 -6.03 2.74
N PRO A 121 9.30 -5.00 2.23
CA PRO A 121 9.66 -4.36 0.97
C PRO A 121 11.02 -3.65 1.04
N SER A 122 11.35 -2.99 2.16
CA SER A 122 12.63 -2.30 2.32
C SER A 122 13.81 -3.25 2.22
N VAL A 123 13.73 -4.39 2.91
CA VAL A 123 14.75 -5.44 2.83
C VAL A 123 14.79 -6.08 1.45
N ALA A 124 13.63 -6.38 0.85
CA ALA A 124 13.55 -6.98 -0.47
C ALA A 124 14.24 -6.11 -1.53
N TYR A 125 13.95 -4.82 -1.58
CA TYR A 125 14.58 -3.89 -2.53
C TYR A 125 16.08 -3.74 -2.30
N ALA A 126 16.53 -3.61 -1.04
CA ALA A 126 17.94 -3.53 -0.70
C ALA A 126 18.71 -4.77 -1.17
N VAL A 127 18.15 -5.96 -0.92
CA VAL A 127 18.75 -7.24 -1.30
C VAL A 127 18.76 -7.44 -2.81
N ILE A 128 17.66 -7.19 -3.50
CA ILE A 128 17.55 -7.28 -4.96
C ILE A 128 18.57 -6.35 -5.63
N GLY A 129 18.68 -5.11 -5.13
CA GLY A 129 19.64 -4.12 -5.62
C GLY A 129 21.10 -4.56 -5.47
N ARG A 130 21.43 -5.23 -4.34
CA ARG A 130 22.81 -5.66 -4.01
C ARG A 130 23.24 -6.97 -4.69
N THR A 131 22.31 -7.91 -4.84
CA THR A 131 22.68 -9.31 -5.17
C THR A 131 22.33 -9.75 -6.58
N LEU A 132 21.41 -9.04 -7.26
CA LEU A 132 20.95 -9.46 -8.57
C LEU A 132 21.46 -8.53 -9.67
N PRO A 133 22.00 -9.08 -10.79
CA PRO A 133 22.30 -8.30 -12.00
C PRO A 133 21.01 -7.78 -12.65
N GLY A 134 21.13 -6.72 -13.48
CA GLY A 134 19.99 -5.99 -14.06
C GLY A 134 18.83 -6.84 -14.60
N PRO A 135 19.09 -7.82 -15.50
CA PRO A 135 18.02 -8.67 -16.04
C PRO A 135 17.29 -9.51 -14.98
N LEU A 136 18.00 -9.98 -13.94
CA LEU A 136 17.40 -10.77 -12.86
C LEU A 136 16.64 -9.89 -11.86
N ARG A 137 17.01 -8.61 -11.70
CA ARG A 137 16.23 -7.66 -10.90
C ARG A 137 14.79 -7.51 -11.43
N ALA A 138 14.67 -7.27 -12.75
CA ALA A 138 13.36 -7.15 -13.40
C ALA A 138 12.52 -8.43 -13.24
N ARG A 139 13.13 -9.60 -13.42
CA ARG A 139 12.45 -10.89 -13.20
C ARG A 139 12.02 -11.08 -11.76
N MET A 140 12.86 -10.72 -10.78
CA MET A 140 12.52 -10.84 -9.37
C MET A 140 11.34 -9.92 -8.99
N MET A 141 11.31 -8.70 -9.51
CA MET A 141 10.17 -7.78 -9.31
C MET A 141 8.87 -8.36 -9.87
N ALA A 142 8.92 -8.99 -11.05
CA ALA A 142 7.75 -9.67 -11.62
C ALA A 142 7.30 -10.85 -10.75
N VAL A 143 8.22 -11.65 -10.22
CA VAL A 143 7.93 -12.77 -9.32
C VAL A 143 7.30 -12.27 -8.02
N LEU A 144 7.81 -11.19 -7.41
CA LEU A 144 7.22 -10.59 -6.21
C LEU A 144 5.82 -10.04 -6.47
N SER A 145 5.58 -9.45 -7.65
CA SER A 145 4.23 -9.01 -8.04
C SER A 145 3.26 -10.20 -8.18
N THR A 146 3.75 -11.32 -8.73
CA THR A 146 2.95 -12.56 -8.87
C THR A 146 2.61 -13.18 -7.50
N ALA A 147 3.42 -12.93 -6.48
CA ALA A 147 3.18 -13.43 -5.11
C ALA A 147 1.88 -12.91 -4.47
N TRP A 148 1.28 -11.86 -5.02
CA TRP A 148 -0.04 -11.33 -4.61
C TRP A 148 -1.21 -12.09 -5.25
N VAL A 149 -0.99 -12.81 -6.37
CA VAL A 149 -2.07 -13.43 -7.15
C VAL A 149 -2.72 -14.58 -6.38
N ALA A 150 -1.93 -15.49 -5.82
CA ALA A 150 -2.47 -16.63 -5.09
C ALA A 150 -3.26 -16.22 -3.83
N PRO A 151 -2.75 -15.31 -2.96
CA PRO A 151 -3.55 -14.72 -1.89
C PRO A 151 -4.81 -14.01 -2.38
N GLY A 152 -4.73 -13.29 -3.50
CA GLY A 152 -5.87 -12.58 -4.07
C GLY A 152 -7.00 -13.48 -4.52
N LEU A 153 -6.66 -14.63 -5.10
CA LEU A 153 -7.64 -15.60 -5.59
C LEU A 153 -8.27 -16.44 -4.47
N ALA A 154 -7.47 -16.92 -3.53
CA ALA A 154 -7.90 -17.89 -2.54
C ALA A 154 -8.03 -17.31 -1.11
N GLY A 155 -7.29 -16.24 -0.81
CA GLY A 155 -7.20 -15.67 0.55
C GLY A 155 -8.55 -15.32 1.17
N PRO A 156 -9.41 -14.51 0.51
CA PRO A 156 -10.70 -14.14 1.06
C PRO A 156 -11.63 -15.35 1.32
N ALA A 157 -11.66 -16.32 0.40
CA ALA A 157 -12.46 -17.51 0.56
C ALA A 157 -11.94 -18.41 1.71
N ILE A 158 -10.62 -18.63 1.77
CA ILE A 158 -9.98 -19.42 2.84
C ILE A 158 -10.20 -18.73 4.19
N SER A 159 -9.99 -17.43 4.29
CA SER A 159 -10.15 -16.70 5.55
C SER A 159 -11.61 -16.68 6.05
N ALA A 160 -12.57 -16.53 5.13
CA ALA A 160 -13.98 -16.61 5.47
C ALA A 160 -14.34 -18.00 6.01
N GLU A 161 -13.82 -19.06 5.40
CA GLU A 161 -14.08 -20.44 5.81
C GLU A 161 -13.36 -20.79 7.13
N VAL A 162 -12.11 -20.36 7.31
CA VAL A 162 -11.39 -20.50 8.60
C VAL A 162 -12.15 -19.77 9.70
N ALA A 163 -12.62 -18.55 9.45
CA ALA A 163 -13.41 -17.80 10.43
C ALA A 163 -14.73 -18.48 10.77
N ARG A 164 -15.36 -19.15 9.80
CA ARG A 164 -16.62 -19.91 9.99
C ARG A 164 -16.41 -21.18 10.81
N LEU A 165 -15.34 -21.97 10.53
CA LEU A 165 -15.10 -23.28 11.14
C LEU A 165 -14.41 -23.19 12.49
N PHE A 166 -13.40 -22.32 12.62
CA PHE A 166 -12.51 -22.25 13.78
C PHE A 166 -12.62 -20.94 14.54
N GLY A 167 -13.35 -19.95 13.99
CA GLY A 167 -13.44 -18.61 14.51
C GLY A 167 -12.39 -17.67 13.92
N TRP A 168 -12.68 -16.35 13.95
CA TRP A 168 -11.86 -15.31 13.33
C TRP A 168 -10.44 -15.22 13.92
N ARG A 169 -10.25 -15.64 15.17
CA ARG A 169 -8.93 -15.61 15.84
C ARG A 169 -7.91 -16.47 15.10
N TRP A 170 -8.35 -17.58 14.52
CA TRP A 170 -7.48 -18.47 13.77
C TRP A 170 -7.04 -17.91 12.41
N VAL A 171 -7.71 -16.88 11.91
CA VAL A 171 -7.25 -16.15 10.71
C VAL A 171 -5.93 -15.42 10.97
N PHE A 172 -5.72 -14.93 12.20
CA PHE A 172 -4.45 -14.33 12.63
C PHE A 172 -3.45 -15.41 13.10
N LEU A 173 -3.86 -16.26 14.03
CA LEU A 173 -2.96 -17.25 14.64
C LEU A 173 -2.47 -18.30 13.64
N GLY A 174 -3.29 -18.69 12.68
CA GLY A 174 -2.95 -19.66 11.65
C GLY A 174 -1.87 -19.18 10.68
N LEU A 175 -1.59 -17.88 10.61
CA LEU A 175 -0.49 -17.33 9.83
C LEU A 175 0.87 -17.45 10.53
N LEU A 176 0.92 -17.60 11.84
CA LEU A 176 2.16 -17.69 12.61
C LEU A 176 3.10 -18.82 12.14
N PRO A 177 2.64 -20.06 11.91
CA PRO A 177 3.49 -21.12 11.36
C PRO A 177 4.05 -20.77 9.98
N ILE A 178 3.24 -20.12 9.12
CA ILE A 178 3.66 -19.73 7.76
C ILE A 178 4.75 -18.67 7.83
N VAL A 179 4.59 -17.67 8.72
CA VAL A 179 5.60 -16.63 8.97
C VAL A 179 6.90 -17.25 9.51
N ALA A 180 6.81 -18.22 10.44
CA ALA A 180 7.97 -18.92 10.99
C ALA A 180 8.72 -19.71 9.91
N VAL A 181 8.02 -20.41 9.03
CA VAL A 181 8.61 -21.14 7.89
C VAL A 181 9.27 -20.17 6.92
N ALA A 182 8.60 -19.07 6.53
CA ALA A 182 9.20 -18.07 5.64
C ALA A 182 10.48 -17.47 6.25
N ALA A 183 10.46 -17.16 7.56
CA ALA A 183 11.61 -16.64 8.27
C ALA A 183 12.78 -17.65 8.33
N SER A 184 12.51 -18.92 8.62
CA SER A 184 13.54 -19.97 8.67
C SER A 184 14.28 -20.17 7.36
N ILE A 185 13.62 -19.87 6.23
CA ILE A 185 14.23 -19.93 4.89
C ILE A 185 14.98 -18.64 4.55
N ALA A 186 14.37 -17.47 4.85
CA ALA A 186 14.92 -16.17 4.46
C ALA A 186 16.11 -15.75 5.34
N VAL A 187 16.01 -15.91 6.66
CA VAL A 187 17.01 -15.38 7.62
C VAL A 187 18.42 -15.91 7.36
N PRO A 188 18.66 -17.22 7.19
CA PRO A 188 20.01 -17.72 6.89
C PRO A 188 20.60 -17.17 5.60
N ALA A 189 19.77 -16.95 4.58
CA ALA A 189 20.20 -16.37 3.32
C ALA A 189 20.58 -14.89 3.49
N LEU A 190 19.82 -14.13 4.28
CA LEU A 190 20.08 -12.71 4.55
C LEU A 190 21.32 -12.49 5.43
N ILE A 191 21.57 -13.35 6.41
CA ILE A 191 22.77 -13.27 7.29
C ILE A 191 24.05 -13.40 6.46
N ARG A 192 24.06 -14.27 5.44
CA ARG A 192 25.21 -14.48 4.55
C ARG A 192 25.58 -13.25 3.72
N LEU A 193 24.66 -12.30 3.55
CA LEU A 193 24.90 -11.09 2.75
C LEU A 193 25.74 -10.04 3.50
N GLY A 194 25.75 -10.09 4.83
CA GLY A 194 26.50 -9.15 5.66
C GLY A 194 26.06 -7.67 5.52
N PRO A 195 26.73 -6.77 6.25
CA PRO A 195 26.50 -5.34 6.12
C PRO A 195 27.00 -4.79 4.78
N PRO A 196 26.48 -3.65 4.29
CA PRO A 196 27.01 -2.98 3.10
C PRO A 196 28.38 -2.36 3.35
N ALA A 197 29.20 -2.24 2.30
CA ALA A 197 30.57 -1.71 2.39
C ALA A 197 30.62 -0.20 2.77
N ALA A 198 29.56 0.56 2.51
CA ALA A 198 29.40 1.96 2.90
C ALA A 198 27.96 2.16 3.41
N GLY A 199 27.80 2.44 4.69
CA GLY A 199 26.51 2.72 5.31
C GLY A 199 26.35 4.21 5.62
N GLY A 200 25.30 4.83 5.11
CA GLY A 200 25.01 6.24 5.31
C GLY A 200 23.54 6.56 5.08
N GLY A 201 22.64 5.98 5.90
CA GLY A 201 21.23 6.39 5.88
C GLY A 201 21.05 7.77 6.54
N GLU A 202 20.35 8.71 5.90
CA GLU A 202 20.05 10.04 6.45
C GLU A 202 19.15 9.91 7.69
N GLU A 203 19.67 10.26 8.86
CA GLU A 203 18.94 10.21 10.14
C GLU A 203 17.67 11.07 10.13
N HIS A 204 17.72 12.21 9.44
CA HIS A 204 16.60 13.15 9.30
C HIS A 204 15.38 12.51 8.61
N ARG A 205 15.57 11.63 7.65
CA ARG A 205 14.45 10.96 6.96
C ARG A 205 13.64 10.05 7.87
N MET A 206 14.29 9.39 8.83
CA MET A 206 13.61 8.54 9.80
C MET A 206 12.73 9.38 10.73
N ILE A 207 13.25 10.51 11.23
CA ILE A 207 12.51 11.42 12.09
C ILE A 207 11.30 12.01 11.33
N ASP A 208 11.50 12.42 10.08
CA ASP A 208 10.41 12.95 9.24
C ASP A 208 9.37 11.85 8.89
N GLY A 209 9.78 10.59 8.67
CA GLY A 209 8.86 9.47 8.51
C GLY A 209 8.00 9.23 9.75
N PHE A 210 8.63 9.22 10.93
CA PHE A 210 7.93 9.10 12.21
C PHE A 210 6.95 10.28 12.43
N ARG A 211 7.39 11.51 12.21
CA ARG A 211 6.55 12.71 12.33
C ARG A 211 5.36 12.68 11.38
N THR A 212 5.57 12.21 10.16
CA THR A 212 4.50 12.07 9.15
C THR A 212 3.46 11.05 9.60
N ALA A 213 3.89 9.87 10.05
CA ALA A 213 2.99 8.82 10.54
C ALA A 213 2.25 9.26 11.81
N ALA A 214 2.96 9.86 12.77
CA ALA A 214 2.36 10.40 13.99
C ALA A 214 1.37 11.54 13.68
N GLY A 215 1.72 12.43 12.75
CA GLY A 215 0.83 13.50 12.28
C GLY A 215 -0.46 12.97 11.65
N ALA A 216 -0.36 11.95 10.79
CA ALA A 216 -1.52 11.29 10.21
C ALA A 216 -2.36 10.56 11.29
N ALA A 217 -1.72 9.90 12.26
CA ALA A 217 -2.42 9.27 13.38
C ALA A 217 -3.20 10.30 14.23
N LEU A 218 -2.60 11.44 14.57
CA LEU A 218 -3.27 12.51 15.29
C LEU A 218 -4.45 13.10 14.50
N LEU A 219 -4.29 13.28 13.19
CA LEU A 219 -5.35 13.74 12.31
C LEU A 219 -6.53 12.77 12.34
N LEU A 220 -6.29 11.47 12.17
CA LEU A 220 -7.33 10.45 12.16
C LEU A 220 -7.98 10.29 13.55
N ALA A 221 -7.19 10.37 14.63
CA ALA A 221 -7.71 10.38 16.00
C ALA A 221 -8.62 11.59 16.24
N GLY A 222 -8.21 12.75 15.76
CA GLY A 222 -8.99 13.98 15.85
C GLY A 222 -10.31 13.89 15.07
N LEU A 223 -10.29 13.34 13.85
CA LEU A 223 -11.51 13.08 13.06
C LEU A 223 -12.45 12.10 13.79
N THR A 224 -11.90 11.01 14.31
CA THR A 224 -12.68 10.00 15.03
C THR A 224 -13.29 10.56 16.31
N LEU A 225 -12.54 11.40 17.05
CA LEU A 225 -13.01 12.05 18.28
C LEU A 225 -14.10 13.09 17.98
N ALA A 226 -13.87 13.94 16.98
CA ALA A 226 -14.85 14.97 16.59
C ALA A 226 -16.16 14.37 16.05
N ALA A 227 -16.06 13.23 15.33
CA ALA A 227 -17.19 12.46 14.81
C ALA A 227 -17.96 11.69 15.92
N GLY A 228 -17.31 11.39 17.05
CA GLY A 228 -17.86 10.61 18.14
C GLY A 228 -19.02 11.33 18.84
N THR A 229 -20.18 10.66 18.94
CA THR A 229 -21.43 11.23 19.51
C THR A 229 -21.81 10.60 20.85
N GLY A 230 -20.87 9.90 21.52
CA GLY A 230 -21.15 9.17 22.76
C GLY A 230 -21.08 10.05 24.00
N GLY A 231 -22.21 10.21 24.66
CA GLY A 231 -22.43 10.43 26.11
C GLY A 231 -21.67 11.50 26.90
N GLY A 232 -20.87 12.35 26.27
CA GLY A 232 -20.09 13.40 26.91
C GLY A 232 -20.34 14.79 26.32
N ASN A 233 -19.60 15.79 26.80
CA ASN A 233 -19.66 17.13 26.25
C ASN A 233 -19.22 17.14 24.76
N ARG A 234 -20.21 17.22 23.86
CA ARG A 234 -19.99 17.23 22.38
C ARG A 234 -19.05 18.36 21.96
N LEU A 235 -19.15 19.53 22.60
CA LEU A 235 -18.27 20.67 22.32
C LEU A 235 -16.81 20.31 22.65
N ALA A 236 -16.57 19.72 23.82
CA ALA A 236 -15.22 19.29 24.21
C ALA A 236 -14.65 18.23 23.25
N ALA A 237 -15.46 17.27 22.78
CA ALA A 237 -15.04 16.27 21.81
C ALA A 237 -14.69 16.91 20.45
N VAL A 238 -15.50 17.86 19.97
CA VAL A 238 -15.23 18.57 18.72
C VAL A 238 -13.98 19.46 18.85
N LEU A 239 -13.86 20.23 19.93
CA LEU A 239 -12.69 21.10 20.15
C LEU A 239 -11.41 20.28 20.33
N GLY A 240 -11.46 19.19 21.10
CA GLY A 240 -10.33 18.26 21.26
C GLY A 240 -9.95 17.61 19.94
N GLY A 241 -10.94 17.20 19.14
CA GLY A 241 -10.74 16.66 17.80
C GLY A 241 -10.06 17.65 16.85
N LEU A 242 -10.54 18.88 16.81
CA LEU A 242 -9.93 19.96 16.02
C LEU A 242 -8.50 20.26 16.49
N GLY A 243 -8.25 20.24 17.82
CA GLY A 243 -6.90 20.38 18.37
C GLY A 243 -5.93 19.28 17.89
N LEU A 244 -6.40 18.02 17.88
CA LEU A 244 -5.61 16.90 17.37
C LEU A 244 -5.37 17.00 15.86
N ILE A 245 -6.35 17.43 15.07
CA ILE A 245 -6.21 17.67 13.63
C ILE A 245 -5.15 18.75 13.37
N ALA A 246 -5.23 19.86 14.10
CA ALA A 246 -4.27 20.95 13.99
C ALA A 246 -2.85 20.51 14.39
N ALA A 247 -2.71 19.79 15.51
CA ALA A 247 -1.42 19.24 15.95
C ALA A 247 -0.86 18.21 14.95
N GLY A 248 -1.72 17.35 14.40
CA GLY A 248 -1.35 16.40 13.35
C GLY A 248 -0.86 17.07 12.09
N GLY A 249 -1.55 18.12 11.65
CA GLY A 249 -1.13 18.93 10.50
C GLY A 249 0.19 19.67 10.75
N ALA A 250 0.34 20.28 11.94
CA ALA A 250 1.56 21.00 12.31
C ALA A 250 2.79 20.06 12.39
N LEU A 251 2.60 18.83 12.88
CA LEU A 251 3.68 17.83 12.99
C LEU A 251 3.97 17.14 11.65
N GLY A 252 2.94 16.68 10.96
CA GLY A 252 3.10 15.79 9.80
C GLY A 252 3.35 16.53 8.49
N LEU A 253 2.72 17.68 8.25
CA LEU A 253 2.80 18.36 6.97
C LEU A 253 4.20 18.89 6.63
N PRO A 254 4.97 19.53 7.56
CA PRO A 254 6.33 19.91 7.29
C PRO A 254 7.26 18.71 7.03
N ALA A 255 7.06 17.63 7.77
CA ALA A 255 7.83 16.39 7.61
C ALA A 255 7.54 15.73 6.25
N LEU A 256 6.27 15.63 5.88
CA LEU A 256 5.86 15.09 4.58
C LEU A 256 6.45 15.92 3.42
N ARG A 257 6.46 17.27 3.53
CA ARG A 257 7.06 18.14 2.51
C ARG A 257 8.55 17.89 2.26
N ARG A 258 9.28 17.37 3.27
CA ARG A 258 10.70 17.02 3.13
C ARG A 258 10.90 15.63 2.53
N LEU A 259 9.93 14.73 2.72
CA LEU A 259 9.98 13.35 2.25
C LEU A 259 9.57 13.19 0.79
N VAL A 260 8.74 14.09 0.27
CA VAL A 260 8.26 14.07 -1.12
C VAL A 260 8.90 15.20 -1.93
N PRO A 261 9.00 15.08 -3.26
CA PRO A 261 9.48 16.15 -4.12
C PRO A 261 8.71 17.46 -3.93
N ALA A 262 9.42 18.59 -4.04
CA ALA A 262 8.81 19.91 -3.96
C ALA A 262 7.65 20.05 -4.97
N GLY A 263 6.55 20.68 -4.55
CA GLY A 263 5.37 20.84 -5.38
C GLY A 263 4.40 19.64 -5.39
N THR A 264 4.70 18.53 -4.69
CA THR A 264 3.79 17.36 -4.63
C THR A 264 2.42 17.76 -4.05
N LEU A 265 2.37 18.45 -2.92
CA LEU A 265 1.12 18.82 -2.27
C LEU A 265 0.31 19.89 -3.03
N THR A 266 0.96 20.63 -3.96
CA THR A 266 0.30 21.59 -4.85
C THR A 266 0.03 21.03 -6.24
N ALA A 267 0.26 19.71 -6.41
CA ALA A 267 0.09 19.01 -7.68
C ALA A 267 0.86 19.67 -8.84
N GLN A 268 2.09 20.13 -8.61
CA GLN A 268 2.91 20.68 -9.68
C GLN A 268 3.08 19.67 -10.82
N ALA A 269 3.02 20.13 -12.07
CA ALA A 269 3.05 19.26 -13.23
C ALA A 269 4.31 18.38 -13.28
N GLY A 270 4.17 17.17 -13.80
CA GLY A 270 5.24 16.19 -13.92
C GLY A 270 5.35 15.24 -12.72
N LEU A 271 6.57 15.01 -12.22
CA LEU A 271 6.87 14.08 -11.13
C LEU A 271 6.06 14.36 -9.85
N PRO A 272 5.92 15.61 -9.37
CA PRO A 272 5.13 15.90 -8.17
C PRO A 272 3.65 15.48 -8.30
N ALA A 273 3.02 15.78 -9.44
CA ALA A 273 1.64 15.36 -9.72
C ALA A 273 1.51 13.84 -9.81
N THR A 274 2.54 13.15 -10.33
CA THR A 274 2.56 11.68 -10.43
C THR A 274 2.56 11.04 -9.04
N ILE A 275 3.37 11.54 -8.12
CA ILE A 275 3.43 11.04 -6.73
C ILE A 275 2.12 11.33 -6.00
N LEU A 276 1.56 12.54 -6.13
CA LEU A 276 0.28 12.88 -5.53
C LEU A 276 -0.85 12.00 -6.09
N SER A 277 -0.86 11.75 -7.41
CA SER A 277 -1.86 10.89 -8.05
C SER A 277 -1.85 9.47 -7.50
N ARG A 278 -0.69 8.94 -7.09
CA ARG A 278 -0.59 7.64 -6.42
C ARG A 278 -1.35 7.66 -5.09
N GLY A 279 -1.07 8.61 -4.22
CA GLY A 279 -1.75 8.71 -2.93
C GLY A 279 -3.25 8.97 -3.06
N LEU A 280 -3.68 9.78 -4.03
CA LEU A 280 -5.11 10.02 -4.29
C LEU A 280 -5.81 8.78 -4.87
N LEU A 281 -5.14 8.01 -5.72
CA LEU A 281 -5.65 6.75 -6.27
C LEU A 281 -5.89 5.72 -5.17
N THR A 282 -4.89 5.52 -4.30
CA THR A 282 -4.97 4.54 -3.21
C THR A 282 -5.96 4.98 -2.14
N PHE A 283 -6.00 6.28 -1.79
CA PHE A 283 -7.06 6.83 -0.96
C PHE A 283 -8.45 6.47 -1.50
N THR A 284 -8.67 6.69 -2.81
CA THR A 284 -9.98 6.47 -3.45
C THR A 284 -10.37 5.00 -3.41
N PHE A 285 -9.49 4.12 -3.82
CA PHE A 285 -9.81 2.70 -3.92
C PHE A 285 -9.87 2.03 -2.55
N PHE A 286 -8.80 2.08 -1.75
CA PHE A 286 -8.73 1.39 -0.46
C PHE A 286 -9.56 2.07 0.62
N GLY A 287 -9.76 3.39 0.52
CA GLY A 287 -10.69 4.11 1.37
C GLY A 287 -12.14 3.64 1.22
N ALA A 288 -12.51 3.09 0.07
CA ALA A 288 -13.79 2.42 -0.14
C ALA A 288 -13.71 0.91 0.16
N ASP A 289 -12.66 0.21 -0.30
CA ASP A 289 -12.49 -1.24 -0.20
C ASP A 289 -12.66 -1.78 1.22
N ALA A 290 -12.08 -1.10 2.21
CA ALA A 290 -12.19 -1.46 3.61
C ALA A 290 -13.62 -1.54 4.13
N TYR A 291 -14.56 -0.84 3.48
CA TYR A 291 -15.97 -0.76 3.89
C TYR A 291 -16.91 -1.59 3.02
N VAL A 292 -16.43 -2.18 1.91
CA VAL A 292 -17.22 -3.07 1.05
C VAL A 292 -17.71 -4.30 1.82
N THR A 293 -16.82 -4.94 2.57
CA THR A 293 -17.17 -6.11 3.37
C THR A 293 -18.16 -5.75 4.48
N LEU A 294 -18.00 -4.58 5.12
CA LEU A 294 -18.94 -4.06 6.13
C LEU A 294 -20.31 -3.75 5.50
N ALA A 295 -20.34 -3.12 4.33
CA ALA A 295 -21.56 -2.83 3.56
C ALA A 295 -22.36 -4.11 3.28
N LEU A 296 -21.70 -5.14 2.77
CA LEU A 296 -22.35 -6.39 2.39
C LEU A 296 -22.79 -7.22 3.60
N THR A 297 -21.96 -7.31 4.66
CA THR A 297 -22.26 -8.20 5.79
C THR A 297 -23.14 -7.56 6.84
N THR A 298 -22.91 -6.26 7.16
CA THR A 298 -23.64 -5.61 8.27
C THR A 298 -24.83 -4.80 7.79
N VAL A 299 -24.73 -4.10 6.65
CA VAL A 299 -25.86 -3.31 6.13
C VAL A 299 -26.80 -4.20 5.29
N ARG A 300 -26.24 -5.03 4.41
CA ARG A 300 -27.03 -5.92 3.53
C ARG A 300 -27.28 -7.32 4.10
N HIS A 301 -26.81 -7.61 5.32
CA HIS A 301 -26.99 -8.86 6.04
C HIS A 301 -26.59 -10.11 5.23
N ARG A 302 -25.52 -10.01 4.43
CA ARG A 302 -24.98 -11.12 3.63
C ARG A 302 -23.90 -11.87 4.41
N THR A 303 -23.64 -13.11 3.99
CA THR A 303 -22.59 -13.93 4.61
C THR A 303 -21.18 -13.35 4.31
N PRO A 304 -20.19 -13.60 5.16
CA PRO A 304 -18.79 -13.23 4.90
C PRO A 304 -18.26 -13.82 3.58
N VAL A 305 -18.80 -14.97 3.14
CA VAL A 305 -18.44 -15.58 1.85
C VAL A 305 -18.82 -14.65 0.68
N VAL A 306 -20.01 -14.03 0.70
CA VAL A 306 -20.45 -13.10 -0.33
C VAL A 306 -19.54 -11.85 -0.35
N ALA A 307 -19.16 -11.35 0.82
CA ALA A 307 -18.20 -10.25 0.92
C ALA A 307 -16.82 -10.66 0.40
N GLY A 308 -16.37 -11.87 0.68
CA GLY A 308 -15.12 -12.43 0.15
C GLY A 308 -15.14 -12.55 -1.37
N ILE A 309 -16.28 -12.90 -1.98
CA ILE A 309 -16.44 -12.93 -3.46
C ILE A 309 -16.23 -11.53 -4.06
N ALA A 310 -16.74 -10.47 -3.42
CA ALA A 310 -16.51 -9.09 -3.89
C ALA A 310 -15.02 -8.74 -3.92
N VAL A 311 -14.29 -9.02 -2.83
CA VAL A 311 -12.85 -8.75 -2.71
C VAL A 311 -12.05 -9.59 -3.71
N THR A 312 -12.37 -10.88 -3.85
CA THR A 312 -11.73 -11.77 -4.83
C THR A 312 -11.99 -11.27 -6.25
N GLY A 313 -13.25 -10.91 -6.57
CA GLY A 313 -13.63 -10.38 -7.89
C GLY A 313 -12.83 -9.12 -8.24
N ALA A 314 -12.69 -8.19 -7.30
CA ALA A 314 -11.88 -6.99 -7.49
C ALA A 314 -10.40 -7.31 -7.71
N THR A 315 -9.82 -8.26 -6.98
CA THR A 315 -8.41 -8.65 -7.12
C THR A 315 -8.13 -9.33 -8.47
N VAL A 316 -9.02 -10.21 -8.91
CA VAL A 316 -8.94 -10.85 -10.24
C VAL A 316 -9.06 -9.81 -11.35
N ALA A 317 -10.03 -8.90 -11.22
CA ALA A 317 -10.23 -7.84 -12.19
C ALA A 317 -9.08 -6.83 -12.19
N TRP A 318 -8.44 -6.55 -11.04
CA TRP A 318 -7.19 -5.77 -10.98
C TRP A 318 -6.10 -6.41 -11.82
N THR A 319 -5.90 -7.71 -11.66
CA THR A 319 -4.92 -8.46 -12.46
C THR A 319 -5.26 -8.36 -13.95
N ALA A 320 -6.52 -8.58 -14.34
CA ALA A 320 -6.97 -8.43 -15.73
C ALA A 320 -6.76 -7.00 -16.25
N GLY A 321 -7.08 -5.98 -15.44
CA GLY A 321 -6.85 -4.57 -15.76
C GLY A 321 -5.38 -4.25 -15.98
N ALA A 322 -4.46 -4.82 -15.18
CA ALA A 322 -3.01 -4.66 -15.38
C ALA A 322 -2.53 -5.31 -16.70
N TRP A 323 -3.10 -6.44 -17.10
CA TRP A 323 -2.80 -7.06 -18.39
C TRP A 323 -3.34 -6.24 -19.57
N ILE A 324 -4.55 -5.70 -19.44
CA ILE A 324 -5.14 -4.79 -20.44
C ILE A 324 -4.28 -3.54 -20.56
N GLN A 325 -3.89 -2.95 -19.43
CA GLN A 325 -3.01 -1.80 -19.36
C GLN A 325 -1.67 -2.06 -20.07
N ALA A 326 -1.05 -3.21 -19.82
CA ALA A 326 0.22 -3.57 -20.47
C ALA A 326 0.10 -3.63 -22.00
N ARG A 327 -1.02 -4.13 -22.53
CA ARG A 327 -1.28 -4.15 -23.99
C ARG A 327 -1.60 -2.79 -24.57
N LEU A 328 -2.24 -1.91 -23.79
CA LEU A 328 -2.61 -0.58 -24.23
C LEU A 328 -1.47 0.43 -24.10
N SER A 329 -0.42 0.12 -23.34
CA SER A 329 0.68 1.05 -23.05
C SER A 329 1.46 1.51 -24.28
N ASP A 330 1.44 0.74 -25.37
CA ASP A 330 2.08 1.11 -26.63
C ASP A 330 1.24 2.12 -27.45
N SER A 331 -0.08 2.15 -27.25
CA SER A 331 -1.02 2.97 -28.02
C SER A 331 -1.66 4.09 -27.22
N TRP A 332 -1.71 3.97 -25.90
CA TRP A 332 -2.34 4.94 -25.02
C TRP A 332 -1.29 5.64 -24.14
N GLU A 333 -1.46 6.97 -23.98
CA GLU A 333 -0.68 7.71 -22.99
C GLU A 333 -0.98 7.22 -21.57
N GLY A 334 0.05 7.17 -20.72
CA GLY A 334 -0.10 6.80 -19.31
C GLY A 334 -1.14 7.62 -18.57
N ARG A 335 -1.21 8.94 -18.86
CA ARG A 335 -2.24 9.85 -18.35
C ARG A 335 -3.67 9.40 -18.69
N ARG A 336 -3.91 8.93 -19.94
CA ARG A 336 -5.21 8.44 -20.37
C ARG A 336 -5.60 7.16 -19.61
N LEU A 337 -4.65 6.25 -19.42
CA LEU A 337 -4.85 5.01 -18.65
C LEU A 337 -5.24 5.32 -17.20
N VAL A 338 -4.51 6.22 -16.53
CA VAL A 338 -4.82 6.63 -15.14
C VAL A 338 -6.20 7.28 -15.05
N ARG A 339 -6.54 8.17 -15.98
CA ARG A 339 -7.85 8.83 -16.01
C ARG A 339 -8.99 7.84 -16.23
N THR A 340 -8.84 6.92 -17.18
CA THR A 340 -9.83 5.87 -17.44
C THR A 340 -10.00 4.97 -16.22
N GLY A 341 -8.89 4.53 -15.60
CA GLY A 341 -8.93 3.73 -14.38
C GLY A 341 -9.65 4.41 -13.23
N LEU A 342 -9.40 5.71 -13.00
CA LEU A 342 -10.11 6.48 -11.96
C LEU A 342 -11.60 6.60 -12.24
N VAL A 343 -12.03 6.81 -13.51
CA VAL A 343 -13.44 6.85 -13.87
C VAL A 343 -14.10 5.50 -13.59
N VAL A 344 -13.44 4.41 -13.93
CA VAL A 344 -13.91 3.04 -13.68
C VAL A 344 -14.03 2.75 -12.19
N ILE A 345 -13.05 3.19 -11.37
CA ILE A 345 -13.12 3.08 -9.90
C ILE A 345 -14.33 3.86 -9.36
N LEU A 346 -14.52 5.10 -9.79
CA LEU A 346 -15.64 5.93 -9.36
C LEU A 346 -17.00 5.32 -9.72
N ALA A 347 -17.11 4.73 -10.91
CA ALA A 347 -18.30 3.99 -11.32
C ALA A 347 -18.55 2.77 -10.41
N GLY A 348 -17.49 2.04 -10.04
CA GLY A 348 -17.56 0.94 -9.10
C GLY A 348 -17.98 1.37 -7.69
N ILE A 349 -17.43 2.47 -7.17
CA ILE A 349 -17.84 3.05 -5.88
C ILE A 349 -19.32 3.48 -5.91
N ALA A 350 -19.77 4.14 -6.99
CA ALA A 350 -21.16 4.54 -7.14
C ALA A 350 -22.09 3.33 -7.17
N GLY A 351 -21.76 2.28 -7.95
CA GLY A 351 -22.52 1.04 -7.98
C GLY A 351 -22.55 0.32 -6.63
N MET A 352 -21.44 0.36 -5.87
CA MET A 352 -21.41 -0.21 -4.53
C MET A 352 -22.26 0.61 -3.53
N ALA A 353 -22.30 1.93 -3.67
CA ALA A 353 -23.18 2.79 -2.87
C ALA A 353 -24.67 2.53 -3.17
N LEU A 354 -25.02 2.28 -4.43
CA LEU A 354 -26.40 1.94 -4.83
C LEU A 354 -26.89 0.66 -4.17
N VAL A 355 -26.01 -0.33 -3.98
CA VAL A 355 -26.36 -1.61 -3.33
C VAL A 355 -26.76 -1.45 -1.86
N LEU A 356 -26.47 -0.33 -1.22
CA LEU A 356 -26.94 -0.06 0.13
C LEU A 356 -28.47 0.14 0.17
N GLN A 357 -29.12 0.46 -0.96
CA GLN A 357 -30.58 0.48 -1.08
C GLN A 357 -31.13 -0.95 -1.07
N PRO A 358 -32.19 -1.23 -0.27
CA PRO A 358 -32.75 -2.58 -0.12
C PRO A 358 -33.18 -3.23 -1.44
N ASP A 359 -33.72 -2.44 -2.37
CA ASP A 359 -34.29 -2.91 -3.63
C ASP A 359 -33.24 -3.28 -4.70
N VAL A 360 -31.98 -2.85 -4.50
CA VAL A 360 -30.91 -3.14 -5.46
C VAL A 360 -30.33 -4.53 -5.19
N PRO A 361 -30.28 -5.42 -6.18
CA PRO A 361 -29.69 -6.76 -6.01
C PRO A 361 -28.22 -6.69 -5.62
N VAL A 362 -27.80 -7.54 -4.68
CA VAL A 362 -26.39 -7.60 -4.20
C VAL A 362 -25.42 -7.93 -5.35
N ALA A 363 -25.86 -8.68 -6.36
CA ALA A 363 -25.07 -8.98 -7.55
C ALA A 363 -24.54 -7.71 -8.25
N VAL A 364 -25.30 -6.60 -8.21
CA VAL A 364 -24.87 -5.30 -8.74
C VAL A 364 -23.63 -4.80 -8.00
N GLY A 365 -23.58 -4.94 -6.66
CA GLY A 365 -22.40 -4.55 -5.87
C GLY A 365 -21.19 -5.43 -6.14
N LEU A 366 -21.39 -6.74 -6.27
CA LEU A 366 -20.31 -7.66 -6.62
C LEU A 366 -19.71 -7.29 -7.99
N ALA A 367 -20.55 -7.04 -8.99
CA ALA A 367 -20.12 -6.60 -10.31
C ALA A 367 -19.46 -5.23 -10.26
N ALA A 368 -20.06 -4.27 -9.56
CA ALA A 368 -19.52 -2.91 -9.43
C ALA A 368 -18.13 -2.91 -8.76
N TRP A 369 -17.93 -3.70 -7.71
CA TRP A 369 -16.62 -3.76 -7.04
C TRP A 369 -15.58 -4.50 -7.90
N THR A 370 -15.99 -5.53 -8.63
CA THR A 370 -15.16 -6.18 -9.66
C THR A 370 -14.70 -5.15 -10.71
N VAL A 371 -15.61 -4.30 -11.20
CA VAL A 371 -15.29 -3.21 -12.13
C VAL A 371 -14.31 -2.19 -11.50
N ALA A 372 -14.48 -1.84 -10.22
CA ALA A 372 -13.52 -0.97 -9.51
C ALA A 372 -12.11 -1.56 -9.51
N GLY A 373 -11.98 -2.85 -9.25
CA GLY A 373 -10.70 -3.56 -9.33
C GLY A 373 -10.03 -3.46 -10.70
N LEU A 374 -10.79 -3.61 -11.78
CA LEU A 374 -10.29 -3.42 -13.15
C LEU A 374 -9.73 -1.99 -13.33
N GLY A 375 -10.44 -0.98 -12.82
CA GLY A 375 -9.98 0.41 -12.84
C GLY A 375 -8.64 0.60 -12.13
N MET A 376 -8.46 -0.07 -10.98
CA MET A 376 -7.19 -0.04 -10.24
C MET A 376 -6.05 -0.65 -11.06
N GLY A 377 -6.29 -1.78 -11.74
CA GLY A 377 -5.33 -2.40 -12.65
C GLY A 377 -4.89 -1.49 -13.79
N LEU A 378 -5.84 -0.73 -14.35
CA LEU A 378 -5.55 0.23 -15.42
C LEU A 378 -4.72 1.43 -14.97
N ALA A 379 -4.89 1.91 -13.71
CA ALA A 379 -4.29 3.15 -13.23
C ALA A 379 -2.95 2.95 -12.50
N TYR A 380 -2.77 1.85 -11.77
CA TYR A 380 -1.69 1.70 -10.80
C TYR A 380 -0.30 1.63 -11.44
N ALA A 381 -0.11 0.78 -12.43
CA ALA A 381 1.19 0.58 -13.08
C ALA A 381 1.67 1.81 -13.89
N PRO A 382 0.82 2.50 -14.68
CA PRO A 382 1.25 3.70 -15.41
C PRO A 382 1.82 4.80 -14.53
N ILE A 383 1.30 4.97 -13.31
CA ILE A 383 1.84 5.98 -12.37
C ILE A 383 3.28 5.63 -11.98
N SER A 384 3.56 4.35 -11.71
CA SER A 384 4.92 3.89 -11.40
C SER A 384 5.88 4.07 -12.58
N LEU A 385 5.42 3.77 -13.80
CA LEU A 385 6.22 3.95 -15.01
C LEU A 385 6.53 5.43 -15.27
N MET A 386 5.54 6.31 -15.20
CA MET A 386 5.73 7.76 -15.35
C MET A 386 6.69 8.32 -14.29
N MET A 387 6.62 7.81 -13.06
CA MET A 387 7.53 8.18 -11.99
C MET A 387 8.97 7.81 -12.34
N LEU A 388 9.23 6.58 -12.78
CA LEU A 388 10.57 6.10 -13.16
C LEU A 388 11.12 6.88 -14.34
N GLN A 389 10.30 7.17 -15.36
CA GLN A 389 10.70 7.95 -16.53
C GLN A 389 11.08 9.42 -16.21
N LYS A 390 10.49 9.98 -15.14
CA LYS A 390 10.72 11.37 -14.73
C LYS A 390 11.65 11.51 -13.53
N ALA A 391 12.11 10.39 -12.95
CA ALA A 391 13.09 10.41 -11.88
C ALA A 391 14.43 10.98 -12.39
N PRO A 392 15.06 11.94 -11.69
CA PRO A 392 16.39 12.40 -12.04
C PRO A 392 17.39 11.23 -11.94
N PRO A 393 18.40 11.17 -12.83
CA PRO A 393 19.44 10.14 -12.76
C PRO A 393 20.09 10.06 -11.38
N GLY A 394 20.20 8.85 -10.83
CA GLY A 394 20.74 8.61 -9.49
C GLY A 394 19.81 8.90 -8.31
N GLN A 395 18.57 9.37 -8.56
CA GLN A 395 17.56 9.61 -7.52
C GLN A 395 16.36 8.66 -7.60
N GLU A 396 16.42 7.63 -8.43
CA GLU A 396 15.32 6.68 -8.67
C GLU A 396 14.84 6.03 -7.36
N GLY A 397 15.76 5.66 -6.49
CA GLY A 397 15.45 5.08 -5.18
C GLY A 397 14.70 6.06 -4.26
N ARG A 398 15.13 7.33 -4.23
CA ARG A 398 14.50 8.39 -3.43
C ARG A 398 13.07 8.68 -3.92
N VAL A 399 12.89 8.74 -5.22
CA VAL A 399 11.59 9.00 -5.85
C VAL A 399 10.65 7.82 -5.65
N SER A 400 11.15 6.59 -5.78
CA SER A 400 10.38 5.36 -5.49
C SER A 400 9.94 5.31 -4.02
N ALA A 401 10.80 5.69 -3.09
CA ALA A 401 10.43 5.78 -1.67
C ALA A 401 9.33 6.82 -1.43
N SER A 402 9.37 7.97 -2.12
CA SER A 402 8.32 8.99 -2.04
C SER A 402 7.00 8.52 -2.62
N LEU A 403 7.03 7.72 -3.71
CA LEU A 403 5.84 7.10 -4.30
C LEU A 403 5.21 6.09 -3.33
N ASN A 404 6.02 5.21 -2.73
CA ASN A 404 5.54 4.24 -1.74
C ASN A 404 4.99 4.91 -0.49
N LEU A 405 5.60 6.01 -0.05
CA LEU A 405 5.09 6.80 1.07
C LEU A 405 3.71 7.39 0.74
N ALA A 406 3.53 7.96 -0.46
CA ALA A 406 2.26 8.49 -0.91
C ALA A 406 1.19 7.39 -1.02
N ASP A 407 1.58 6.20 -1.49
CA ASP A 407 0.75 5.00 -1.58
C ASP A 407 0.18 4.62 -0.20
N VAL A 408 1.05 4.36 0.76
CA VAL A 408 0.68 3.92 2.12
C VAL A 408 -0.07 5.01 2.90
N LEU A 409 0.28 6.30 2.72
CA LEU A 409 -0.44 7.40 3.35
C LEU A 409 -1.82 7.60 2.75
N GLY A 410 -1.96 7.45 1.42
CA GLY A 410 -3.25 7.46 0.74
C GLY A 410 -4.19 6.42 1.33
N ASP A 411 -3.72 5.17 1.44
CA ASP A 411 -4.41 4.07 2.10
C ASP A 411 -4.82 4.41 3.53
N ALA A 412 -3.84 4.77 4.37
CA ALA A 412 -4.07 5.02 5.77
C ALA A 412 -5.11 6.11 6.01
N ILE A 413 -4.98 7.23 5.28
CA ILE A 413 -5.87 8.39 5.44
C ILE A 413 -7.24 8.10 4.83
N GLY A 414 -7.31 7.45 3.67
CA GLY A 414 -8.56 7.08 3.01
C GLY A 414 -9.42 6.18 3.89
N ILE A 415 -8.84 5.10 4.36
CA ILE A 415 -9.52 4.18 5.28
C ILE A 415 -9.88 4.87 6.60
N GLY A 416 -8.98 5.69 7.16
CA GLY A 416 -9.22 6.37 8.42
C GLY A 416 -10.33 7.43 8.35
N VAL A 417 -10.44 8.17 7.24
CA VAL A 417 -11.54 9.10 6.99
C VAL A 417 -12.87 8.35 6.90
N GLY A 418 -12.91 7.25 6.15
CA GLY A 418 -14.08 6.37 6.11
C GLY A 418 -14.42 5.81 7.50
N GLY A 419 -13.39 5.45 8.30
CA GLY A 419 -13.56 5.00 9.69
C GLY A 419 -14.17 6.04 10.61
N ALA A 420 -13.78 7.32 10.46
CA ALA A 420 -14.41 8.41 11.19
C ALA A 420 -15.88 8.57 10.82
N ALA A 421 -16.24 8.42 9.52
CA ALA A 421 -17.63 8.46 9.08
C ALA A 421 -18.46 7.30 9.67
N VAL A 422 -17.93 6.08 9.66
CA VAL A 422 -18.55 4.91 10.29
C VAL A 422 -18.66 5.08 11.80
N ALA A 423 -17.63 5.63 12.46
CA ALA A 423 -17.64 5.91 13.90
C ALA A 423 -18.72 6.94 14.29
N ALA A 424 -18.93 7.96 13.45
CA ALA A 424 -20.00 8.96 13.65
C ALA A 424 -21.41 8.36 13.58
N ALA A 425 -21.57 7.32 12.75
CA ALA A 425 -22.84 6.61 12.55
C ALA A 425 -23.04 5.45 13.54
N ALA A 426 -22.01 5.08 14.29
CA ALA A 426 -22.07 3.96 15.24
C ALA A 426 -23.15 4.21 16.31
N GLY A 427 -24.08 3.27 16.43
CA GLY A 427 -25.24 3.35 17.36
C GLY A 427 -26.42 4.18 16.85
N ARG A 428 -26.41 4.61 15.57
CA ARG A 428 -27.50 5.31 14.89
C ARG A 428 -27.89 4.56 13.62
N ASP A 429 -27.35 4.97 12.48
CA ASP A 429 -27.58 4.41 11.17
C ASP A 429 -26.25 4.12 10.47
N LEU A 430 -25.80 2.86 10.57
CA LEU A 430 -24.54 2.42 9.98
C LEU A 430 -24.52 2.60 8.45
N GLN A 431 -25.67 2.49 7.79
CA GLN A 431 -25.78 2.70 6.35
C GLN A 431 -25.30 4.10 5.96
N LEU A 432 -25.74 5.14 6.69
CA LEU A 432 -25.27 6.51 6.45
C LEU A 432 -23.76 6.66 6.65
N GLY A 433 -23.17 5.97 7.64
CA GLY A 433 -21.72 5.96 7.85
C GLY A 433 -20.96 5.37 6.68
N VAL A 434 -21.45 4.26 6.15
CA VAL A 434 -20.84 3.59 4.98
C VAL A 434 -21.02 4.42 3.70
N VAL A 435 -22.22 5.02 3.50
CA VAL A 435 -22.44 5.97 2.39
C VAL A 435 -21.46 7.14 2.48
N ALA A 436 -21.29 7.73 3.66
CA ALA A 436 -20.36 8.84 3.87
C ALA A 436 -18.90 8.44 3.57
N ALA A 437 -18.49 7.21 3.93
CA ALA A 437 -17.17 6.68 3.58
C ALA A 437 -16.98 6.57 2.05
N PHE A 438 -17.96 6.02 1.34
CA PHE A 438 -17.93 5.94 -0.12
C PHE A 438 -17.95 7.33 -0.79
N CYS A 439 -18.75 8.27 -0.27
CA CYS A 439 -18.77 9.64 -0.75
C CYS A 439 -17.42 10.35 -0.54
N ALA A 440 -16.76 10.16 0.61
CA ALA A 440 -15.43 10.72 0.86
C ALA A 440 -14.39 10.16 -0.11
N ALA A 441 -14.39 8.85 -0.33
CA ALA A 441 -13.52 8.20 -1.30
C ALA A 441 -13.77 8.70 -2.72
N ALA A 442 -15.03 8.81 -3.13
CA ALA A 442 -15.42 9.33 -4.45
C ALA A 442 -15.04 10.80 -4.64
N ALA A 443 -15.22 11.65 -3.64
CA ALA A 443 -14.84 13.07 -3.69
C ALA A 443 -13.33 13.24 -3.95
N VAL A 444 -12.48 12.45 -3.27
CA VAL A 444 -11.04 12.44 -3.53
C VAL A 444 -10.72 11.87 -4.91
N GLY A 445 -11.45 10.85 -5.38
CA GLY A 445 -11.31 10.31 -6.73
C GLY A 445 -11.62 11.34 -7.82
N VAL A 446 -12.66 12.18 -7.62
CA VAL A 446 -12.97 13.30 -8.52
C VAL A 446 -11.84 14.36 -8.49
N ALA A 447 -11.30 14.68 -7.32
CA ALA A 447 -10.13 15.55 -7.22
C ALA A 447 -8.90 14.94 -7.92
N ALA A 448 -8.70 13.63 -7.80
CA ALA A 448 -7.63 12.90 -8.50
C ALA A 448 -7.77 13.04 -10.03
N LEU A 449 -9.00 12.99 -10.58
CA LEU A 449 -9.24 13.23 -12.01
C LEU A 449 -8.75 14.61 -12.47
N ALA A 450 -8.91 15.65 -11.64
CA ALA A 450 -8.39 16.98 -11.96
C ALA A 450 -6.86 16.99 -12.00
N VAL A 451 -6.21 16.27 -11.06
CA VAL A 451 -4.74 16.14 -11.01
C VAL A 451 -4.19 15.39 -12.22
N THR A 452 -4.94 14.47 -12.83
CA THR A 452 -4.48 13.75 -14.04
C THR A 452 -4.13 14.67 -15.20
N ARG A 453 -4.70 15.88 -15.27
CA ARG A 453 -4.35 16.88 -16.30
C ARG A 453 -2.89 17.36 -16.21
N ARG A 454 -2.26 17.21 -15.03
CA ARG A 454 -0.89 17.62 -14.72
C ARG A 454 0.13 16.49 -14.81
N LEU A 455 -0.33 15.27 -15.12
CA LEU A 455 0.53 14.12 -15.36
C LEU A 455 1.34 14.31 -16.65
N PRO A 456 2.55 13.70 -16.74
CA PRO A 456 3.33 13.72 -17.96
C PRO A 456 2.54 13.21 -19.17
N SER A 457 2.70 13.87 -20.33
CA SER A 457 2.21 13.40 -21.62
C SER A 457 3.32 12.63 -22.33
N GLY A 458 3.00 11.51 -22.94
CA GLY A 458 3.91 10.65 -23.70
C GLY A 458 3.48 9.19 -23.65
N PRO A 459 3.95 8.34 -24.59
CA PRO A 459 3.69 6.91 -24.55
C PRO A 459 4.20 6.31 -23.24
N SER A 460 3.43 5.41 -22.66
CA SER A 460 3.76 4.75 -21.39
C SER A 460 4.99 3.82 -21.49
N SER A 461 5.34 3.40 -22.71
CA SER A 461 6.41 2.44 -23.02
C SER A 461 7.70 3.09 -23.57
N ALA A 462 7.77 4.43 -23.66
CA ALA A 462 8.99 5.07 -24.15
C ALA A 462 10.17 4.74 -23.21
N PRO A 463 11.27 4.14 -23.71
CA PRO A 463 12.47 3.95 -22.90
C PRO A 463 12.99 5.33 -22.44
N PRO A 464 13.72 5.37 -21.29
CA PRO A 464 14.41 6.61 -20.89
C PRO A 464 15.31 7.05 -22.06
N PRO A 465 15.43 8.36 -22.31
CA PRO A 465 16.36 8.84 -23.33
C PRO A 465 17.72 8.24 -23.03
N GLY A 466 18.24 7.48 -23.98
CA GLY A 466 19.61 6.96 -23.93
C GLY A 466 20.59 8.10 -23.61
N PRO A 467 21.77 7.82 -23.05
CA PRO A 467 22.79 8.84 -22.91
C PRO A 467 22.91 9.53 -24.26
N ALA A 468 22.89 10.88 -24.22
CA ALA A 468 22.90 11.68 -25.45
C ALA A 468 23.99 11.17 -26.40
N GLU A 469 23.59 10.50 -27.48
CA GLU A 469 24.44 10.26 -28.62
C GLU A 469 24.76 11.64 -29.21
N GLY A 470 25.92 12.17 -28.89
CA GLY A 470 26.27 13.44 -29.46
C GLY A 470 27.34 14.20 -28.69
N ALA A 471 28.43 13.56 -28.43
CA ALA A 471 29.71 14.26 -28.39
C ALA A 471 30.76 13.28 -28.98
N GLN A 472 30.64 13.00 -30.27
CA GLN A 472 31.85 12.64 -30.98
C GLN A 472 32.74 13.87 -30.87
N PRO A 473 33.96 13.77 -30.30
CA PRO A 473 34.90 14.85 -30.32
C PRO A 473 35.19 15.18 -31.80
N ASP A 474 35.13 16.45 -32.14
CA ASP A 474 35.43 16.96 -33.46
C ASP A 474 36.77 16.35 -33.93
N PRO A 475 36.82 15.68 -35.09
CA PRO A 475 38.08 15.15 -35.64
C PRO A 475 39.17 16.17 -35.81
N ALA A 476 38.88 17.48 -35.72
CA ALA A 476 39.82 18.58 -35.78
C ALA A 476 40.68 18.75 -34.51
N GLU A 477 40.32 18.21 -33.34
CA GLU A 477 41.13 18.31 -32.11
C GLU A 477 42.20 17.24 -31.95
N LEU A 478 42.25 16.25 -32.83
CA LEU A 478 43.26 15.18 -32.83
C LEU A 478 44.51 15.42 -33.71
N ARG A 479 44.77 16.67 -34.11
CA ARG A 479 46.07 16.99 -34.78
C ARG A 479 47.17 17.19 -33.72
N PRO A 480 48.23 16.38 -33.74
CA PRO A 480 49.36 16.60 -32.85
C PRO A 480 50.02 17.95 -33.20
N ARG A 481 50.13 18.82 -32.20
CA ARG A 481 50.97 20.04 -32.34
C ARG A 481 52.40 19.60 -32.60
N GLY A 482 52.86 19.85 -33.84
CA GLY A 482 54.21 19.56 -34.25
C GLY A 482 55.21 20.29 -33.38
N SER A 483 56.25 19.56 -33.00
CA SER A 483 57.45 20.07 -32.38
C SER A 483 58.18 21.05 -33.28
N SER A 484 58.45 22.23 -32.82
CA SER A 484 59.61 23.06 -33.21
C SER A 484 60.20 23.66 -31.97
#